data_540fa47871c16d3bbda9f66d485308e9
#
_entry.id   540fa47871c16d3bbda9f66d485308e9
#
_cell.length_a   1.000
_cell.length_b   1.000
_cell.length_c   1.000
_cell.angle_alpha   90.00
_cell.angle_beta   90.00
_cell.angle_gamma   90.00
#
_symmetry.space_group_name_H-M   'P 1'
#
loop_
_entity.id
_entity.type
_entity.pdbx_description
1 polymer ?
#
loop_
_entity_poly.entity_id
_entity_poly.type
_entity_poly.pdbx_seq_one_letter_code
_entity_poly.pdbx_strand_id
1 'polypeptide(L)'
;MTGDKSLFKTLKEKEDGFVTFGDGSHSQVLGKGTVDIPRLSLLTDVLYIKGLKVNFLSITQICDENFLVQFSKKGCLILDEEGVQVLKGIRTTDNCYGLIPKPSIACQKCSSEPFGVMASTTWAF
;
A
#
# COMPACT_ATOMS: atom_id res chain seq x y z
N MET A 1 0.39 -0.79 -5.76
CA MET A 1 1.45 -0.37 -6.69
C MET A 1 2.58 0.30 -5.93
N THR A 2 3.81 0.16 -6.41
CA THR A 2 5.00 0.73 -5.77
C THR A 2 6.04 1.12 -6.82
N GLY A 3 6.84 2.12 -6.51
CA GLY A 3 8.03 2.50 -7.30
C GLY A 3 9.33 1.95 -6.74
N ASP A 4 9.26 1.16 -5.68
CA ASP A 4 10.44 0.59 -5.01
C ASP A 4 10.59 -0.89 -5.35
N LYS A 5 11.56 -1.19 -6.22
CA LYS A 5 11.86 -2.56 -6.65
C LYS A 5 12.26 -3.46 -5.48
N SER A 6 12.86 -2.91 -4.43
CA SER A 6 13.34 -3.68 -3.28
C SER A 6 12.21 -4.30 -2.43
N LEU A 7 10.99 -3.80 -2.56
CA LEU A 7 9.82 -4.33 -1.83
C LEU A 7 9.31 -5.64 -2.42
N PHE A 8 9.66 -5.94 -3.67
CA PHE A 8 9.19 -7.15 -4.32
C PHE A 8 9.96 -8.39 -3.87
N LYS A 9 9.20 -9.40 -3.45
CA LYS A 9 9.73 -10.74 -3.20
C LYS A 9 9.98 -11.47 -4.51
N THR A 10 9.04 -11.36 -5.44
CA THR A 10 9.19 -11.82 -6.82
C THR A 10 8.70 -10.72 -7.76
N LEU A 11 9.42 -10.48 -8.84
CA LEU A 11 9.08 -9.45 -9.81
C LEU A 11 9.32 -9.97 -11.22
N LYS A 12 8.31 -9.86 -12.07
CA LYS A 12 8.44 -10.05 -13.51
C LYS A 12 8.47 -8.67 -14.16
N GLU A 13 9.63 -8.31 -14.65
CA GLU A 13 9.79 -7.06 -15.40
C GLU A 13 9.19 -7.23 -16.79
N LYS A 14 8.18 -6.45 -17.08
CA LYS A 14 7.53 -6.37 -18.38
C LYS A 14 6.89 -5.01 -18.50
N GLU A 15 7.24 -4.30 -19.55
CA GLU A 15 6.55 -3.05 -19.86
C GLU A 15 5.09 -3.38 -20.25
N ASP A 16 4.15 -2.89 -19.49
CA ASP A 16 2.73 -3.21 -19.63
C ASP A 16 1.86 -1.96 -19.57
N GLY A 17 2.20 -0.98 -20.40
CA GLY A 17 1.41 0.22 -20.55
C GLY A 17 1.67 1.28 -19.49
N PHE A 18 0.64 2.06 -19.21
CA PHE A 18 0.72 3.21 -18.31
C PHE A 18 -0.44 3.17 -17.32
N VAL A 19 -0.19 3.70 -16.11
CA VAL A 19 -1.24 4.02 -15.16
C VAL A 19 -1.51 5.52 -15.20
N THR A 20 -2.78 5.90 -15.07
CA THR A 20 -3.20 7.29 -14.97
C THR A 20 -3.60 7.58 -13.53
N PHE A 21 -3.03 8.61 -12.95
CA PHE A 21 -3.38 9.06 -11.61
C PHE A 21 -4.54 10.07 -11.65
N GLY A 22 -5.12 10.33 -10.49
CA GLY A 22 -6.26 11.22 -10.38
C GLY A 22 -6.00 12.68 -10.76
N ASP A 23 -4.73 13.10 -10.76
CA ASP A 23 -4.31 14.42 -11.24
C ASP A 23 -4.11 14.47 -12.78
N GLY A 24 -4.39 13.36 -13.48
CA GLY A 24 -4.21 13.24 -14.92
C GLY A 24 -2.80 12.87 -15.37
N SER A 25 -1.84 12.77 -14.44
CA SER A 25 -0.49 12.33 -14.78
C SER A 25 -0.45 10.84 -15.10
N HIS A 26 0.54 10.43 -15.89
CA HIS A 26 0.75 9.04 -16.29
C HIS A 26 2.12 8.56 -15.86
N SER A 27 2.23 7.30 -15.51
CA SER A 27 3.52 6.65 -15.27
C SER A 27 3.55 5.27 -15.89
N GLN A 28 4.73 4.89 -16.35
CA GLN A 28 4.93 3.61 -17.03
C GLN A 28 4.94 2.46 -16.04
N VAL A 29 4.26 1.39 -16.40
CA VAL A 29 4.31 0.12 -15.68
C VAL A 29 5.55 -0.65 -16.13
N LEU A 30 6.48 -0.89 -15.22
CA LEU A 30 7.74 -1.58 -15.49
C LEU A 30 7.68 -3.08 -15.20
N GLY A 31 6.67 -3.52 -14.50
CA GLY A 31 6.52 -4.92 -14.15
C GLY A 31 5.38 -5.18 -13.19
N LYS A 32 5.26 -6.44 -12.83
CA LYS A 32 4.25 -6.92 -11.89
C LYS A 32 4.85 -8.01 -11.01
N GLY A 33 4.51 -8.03 -9.75
CA GLY A 33 5.07 -9.03 -8.84
C GLY A 33 4.33 -9.16 -7.54
N THR A 34 4.98 -9.84 -6.60
CA THR A 34 4.47 -10.12 -5.26
C THR A 34 5.26 -9.33 -4.24
N VAL A 35 4.56 -8.67 -3.35
CA VAL A 35 5.13 -7.90 -2.23
C VAL A 35 4.71 -8.55 -0.92
N ASP A 36 5.67 -8.71 -0.03
CA ASP A 36 5.44 -9.18 1.34
C ASP A 36 5.30 -7.98 2.26
N ILE A 37 4.13 -7.80 2.83
CA ILE A 37 3.90 -6.73 3.80
C ILE A 37 3.82 -7.37 5.19
N PRO A 38 4.70 -6.96 6.13
CA PRO A 38 4.68 -7.49 7.48
C PRO A 38 3.28 -7.39 8.09
N ARG A 39 2.80 -8.50 8.67
CA ARG A 39 1.48 -8.68 9.30
C ARG A 39 0.28 -8.74 8.38
N LEU A 40 0.42 -8.33 7.11
CA LEU A 40 -0.51 -8.70 6.06
C LEU A 40 0.02 -9.95 5.36
N SER A 41 -0.75 -10.52 4.47
CA SER A 41 -0.28 -11.62 3.66
C SER A 41 0.53 -11.12 2.45
N LEU A 42 1.02 -12.04 1.65
CA LEU A 42 1.64 -11.72 0.39
C LEU A 42 0.60 -11.09 -0.55
N LEU A 43 0.88 -9.89 -1.00
CA LEU A 43 0.06 -9.22 -2.01
C LEU A 43 0.58 -9.57 -3.39
N THR A 44 -0.26 -10.21 -4.18
CA THR A 44 0.04 -10.59 -5.56
C THR A 44 -0.38 -9.49 -6.53
N ASP A 45 0.11 -9.55 -7.77
CA ASP A 45 -0.27 -8.63 -8.84
C ASP A 45 -0.01 -7.15 -8.52
N VAL A 46 1.00 -6.88 -7.70
CA VAL A 46 1.42 -5.50 -7.40
C VAL A 46 2.19 -4.93 -8.58
N LEU A 47 1.80 -3.76 -9.03
CA LEU A 47 2.45 -3.09 -10.15
C LEU A 47 3.71 -2.35 -9.70
N TYR A 48 4.78 -2.53 -10.47
CA TYR A 48 6.00 -1.75 -10.36
C TYR A 48 5.91 -0.56 -11.30
N ILE A 49 5.90 0.64 -10.74
CA ILE A 49 5.63 1.88 -11.47
C ILE A 49 6.87 2.77 -11.46
N LYS A 50 7.27 3.21 -12.64
CA LYS A 50 8.41 4.10 -12.80
C LYS A 50 8.20 5.42 -12.06
N GLY A 51 9.13 5.76 -11.18
CA GLY A 51 9.17 7.05 -10.52
C GLY A 51 8.11 7.29 -9.45
N LEU A 52 7.32 6.28 -9.11
CA LEU A 52 6.32 6.42 -8.05
C LEU A 52 7.03 6.56 -6.69
N LYS A 53 6.78 7.67 -6.00
CA LYS A 53 7.44 8.00 -4.73
C LYS A 53 6.71 7.45 -3.51
N VAL A 54 5.43 7.12 -3.65
CA VAL A 54 4.57 6.64 -2.57
C VAL A 54 4.05 5.27 -2.93
N ASN A 55 3.91 4.40 -1.94
CA ASN A 55 3.32 3.09 -2.16
C ASN A 55 1.82 3.16 -1.95
N PHE A 56 1.05 2.57 -2.86
CA PHE A 56 -0.40 2.49 -2.74
C PHE A 56 -0.85 1.07 -2.49
N LEU A 57 -1.64 0.88 -1.44
CA LEU A 57 -2.29 -0.38 -1.14
C LEU A 57 -3.72 -0.36 -1.65
N SER A 58 -4.13 -1.43 -2.29
CA SER A 58 -5.51 -1.62 -2.72
C SER A 58 -6.34 -2.17 -1.55
N ILE A 59 -7.41 -1.46 -1.23
CA ILE A 59 -8.37 -1.91 -0.19
C ILE A 59 -8.99 -3.24 -0.61
N THR A 60 -9.31 -3.40 -1.88
CA THR A 60 -9.89 -4.65 -2.37
C THR A 60 -8.95 -5.83 -2.19
N GLN A 61 -7.66 -5.66 -2.48
CA GLN A 61 -6.68 -6.72 -2.25
C GLN A 61 -6.55 -7.10 -0.77
N ILE A 62 -6.60 -6.11 0.12
CA ILE A 62 -6.60 -6.37 1.56
C ILE A 62 -7.84 -7.17 1.97
N CYS A 63 -9.00 -6.79 1.46
CA CYS A 63 -10.25 -7.50 1.74
C CYS A 63 -10.26 -8.91 1.14
N ASP A 64 -9.68 -9.10 -0.04
CA ASP A 64 -9.58 -10.41 -0.69
C ASP A 64 -8.72 -11.39 0.12
N GLU A 65 -7.81 -10.89 0.92
CA GLU A 65 -7.00 -11.68 1.86
C GLU A 65 -7.66 -11.85 3.23
N ASN A 66 -8.97 -11.64 3.30
CA ASN A 66 -9.82 -11.81 4.49
C ASN A 66 -9.53 -10.84 5.63
N PHE A 67 -9.00 -9.67 5.33
CA PHE A 67 -8.86 -8.60 6.30
C PHE A 67 -10.04 -7.63 6.22
N LEU A 68 -10.38 -7.02 7.34
CA LEU A 68 -11.36 -5.95 7.43
C LEU A 68 -10.65 -4.60 7.52
N VAL A 69 -11.08 -3.65 6.72
CA VAL A 69 -10.54 -2.28 6.77
C VAL A 69 -11.62 -1.36 7.31
N GLN A 70 -11.33 -0.67 8.41
CA GLN A 70 -12.20 0.31 9.03
C GLN A 70 -11.62 1.70 8.89
N PHE A 71 -12.43 2.63 8.41
CA PHE A 71 -12.06 4.04 8.30
C PHE A 71 -12.81 4.89 9.32
N SER A 72 -12.12 5.85 9.88
CA SER A 72 -12.69 6.88 10.75
C SER A 72 -12.14 8.25 10.38
N LYS A 73 -12.67 9.30 11.00
CA LYS A 73 -12.17 10.65 10.81
C LYS A 73 -10.69 10.80 11.13
N LYS A 74 -10.18 10.02 12.09
CA LYS A 74 -8.80 10.14 12.59
C LYS A 74 -7.83 9.21 11.90
N GLY A 75 -8.29 8.08 11.36
CA GLY A 75 -7.41 7.08 10.79
C GLY A 75 -8.14 5.84 10.30
N CYS A 76 -7.38 4.79 10.10
CA CYS A 76 -7.93 3.50 9.68
C CYS A 76 -7.31 2.35 10.47
N LEU A 77 -8.03 1.26 10.54
CA LEU A 77 -7.59 0.02 11.16
C LEU A 77 -7.74 -1.11 10.16
N ILE A 78 -6.75 -1.98 10.11
CA ILE A 78 -6.85 -3.25 9.41
C ILE A 78 -6.91 -4.35 10.47
N LEU A 79 -7.97 -5.14 10.41
CA LEU A 79 -8.26 -6.21 11.36
C LEU A 79 -8.21 -7.56 10.62
N ASP A 80 -7.78 -8.60 11.33
CA ASP A 80 -7.85 -9.96 10.80
C ASP A 80 -9.27 -10.55 10.97
N GLU A 81 -9.44 -11.81 10.57
CA GLU A 81 -10.71 -12.53 10.67
C GLU A 81 -11.22 -12.65 12.11
N GLU A 82 -10.33 -12.61 13.08
CA GLU A 82 -10.65 -12.70 14.50
C GLU A 82 -10.94 -11.33 15.12
N GLY A 83 -10.84 -10.26 14.34
CA GLY A 83 -11.05 -8.91 14.81
C GLY A 83 -9.83 -8.29 15.50
N VAL A 84 -8.66 -8.92 15.39
CA VAL A 84 -7.43 -8.41 15.98
C VAL A 84 -6.80 -7.38 15.04
N GLN A 85 -6.41 -6.25 15.61
CA GLN A 85 -5.73 -5.20 14.85
C GLN A 85 -4.35 -5.65 14.40
N VAL A 86 -4.13 -5.67 13.08
CA VAL A 86 -2.84 -6.02 12.48
C VAL A 86 -2.05 -4.79 12.05
N LEU A 87 -2.74 -3.79 11.53
CA LEU A 87 -2.13 -2.52 11.13
C LEU A 87 -3.02 -1.34 11.50
N LYS A 88 -2.39 -0.20 11.69
CA LYS A 88 -3.06 1.07 11.95
C LYS A 88 -2.56 2.13 10.97
N GLY A 89 -3.46 2.95 10.49
CA GLY A 89 -3.13 4.10 9.68
C GLY A 89 -3.65 5.39 10.28
N ILE A 90 -3.04 6.48 9.90
CA ILE A 90 -3.48 7.82 10.26
C ILE A 90 -4.00 8.56 9.03
N ARG A 91 -4.94 9.46 9.24
CA ARG A 91 -5.37 10.37 8.18
C ARG A 91 -4.37 11.50 8.08
N THR A 92 -3.85 11.70 6.88
CA THR A 92 -2.89 12.79 6.59
C THR A 92 -3.62 14.09 6.27
N THR A 93 -2.88 15.18 6.23
CA THR A 93 -3.41 16.50 5.85
C THR A 93 -3.94 16.55 4.41
N ASP A 94 -3.44 15.66 3.55
CA ASP A 94 -3.86 15.54 2.15
C ASP A 94 -5.11 14.67 1.96
N ASN A 95 -5.82 14.37 3.05
CA ASN A 95 -6.99 13.49 3.04
C ASN A 95 -6.71 12.05 2.59
N CYS A 96 -5.51 11.59 2.78
CA CYS A 96 -5.11 10.21 2.54
C CYS A 96 -4.99 9.46 3.86
N TYR A 97 -5.01 8.13 3.79
CA TYR A 97 -4.75 7.28 4.94
C TYR A 97 -3.39 6.62 4.76
N GLY A 98 -2.45 6.96 5.63
CA GLY A 98 -1.11 6.39 5.61
C GLY A 98 -0.97 5.29 6.66
N LEU A 99 -0.55 4.10 6.22
CA LEU A 99 -0.23 3.01 7.14
C LEU A 99 1.15 3.25 7.75
N ILE A 100 1.21 3.17 9.06
CA ILE A 100 2.46 3.24 9.80
C ILE A 100 2.80 1.82 10.22
N PRO A 101 3.93 1.27 9.76
CA PRO A 101 4.41 0.02 10.31
C PRO A 101 4.64 0.23 11.80
N LYS A 102 4.16 -0.68 12.63
CA LYS A 102 4.45 -0.62 14.06
C LYS A 102 5.95 -0.57 14.22
N PRO A 103 6.53 0.45 14.88
CA PRO A 103 7.96 0.46 15.09
C PRO A 103 8.33 -0.80 15.86
N SER A 104 9.10 -1.67 15.25
CA SER A 104 9.87 -2.64 16.02
C SER A 104 10.78 -1.82 16.95
N ILE A 105 10.91 -2.25 18.18
CA ILE A 105 11.67 -1.56 19.22
C ILE A 105 13.09 -1.14 18.77
N ALA A 106 13.61 -1.75 17.71
CA ALA A 106 14.92 -1.47 17.13
C ALA A 106 14.96 -0.31 16.12
N CYS A 107 13.84 0.27 15.73
CA CYS A 107 13.77 1.24 14.67
C CYS A 107 13.13 2.57 15.07
N GLN A 108 13.58 3.14 16.16
CA GLN A 108 13.17 4.50 16.58
C GLN A 108 13.63 5.60 15.60
N LYS A 109 14.48 5.26 14.64
CA LYS A 109 15.01 6.19 13.65
C LYS A 109 14.52 5.94 12.23
N CYS A 110 13.74 4.91 12.00
CA CYS A 110 13.06 4.77 10.73
C CYS A 110 11.99 5.84 10.67
N SER A 111 12.32 6.84 9.91
CA SER A 111 11.52 8.01 9.66
C SER A 111 10.03 7.70 9.59
N SER A 112 9.30 8.61 10.10
CA SER A 112 7.86 8.82 10.01
C SER A 112 7.24 8.73 8.62
N GLU A 113 7.89 8.15 7.63
CA GLU A 113 7.28 7.98 6.32
C GLU A 113 6.28 6.83 6.38
N PRO A 114 5.02 7.06 6.00
CA PRO A 114 4.03 6.00 5.98
C PRO A 114 4.46 4.92 5.00
N PHE A 115 4.36 3.67 5.40
CA PHE A 115 4.71 2.51 4.57
C PHE A 115 3.88 2.44 3.28
N GLY A 116 2.69 2.99 3.29
CA GLY A 116 1.84 3.11 2.13
C GLY A 116 0.69 4.07 2.38
N VAL A 117 0.24 4.71 1.33
CA VAL A 117 -0.95 5.52 1.32
C VAL A 117 -2.08 4.67 0.79
N MET A 118 -3.13 4.47 1.58
CA MET A 118 -4.35 3.84 1.10
C MET A 118 -5.13 4.86 0.28
N ALA A 119 -5.14 4.65 -1.02
CA ALA A 119 -6.03 5.39 -1.88
C ALA A 119 -7.49 5.10 -1.49
N SER A 120 -8.34 6.10 -1.52
CA SER A 120 -9.77 5.88 -1.39
C SER A 120 -10.26 4.92 -2.47
N THR A 121 -11.36 4.23 -2.21
CA THR A 121 -11.94 3.25 -3.15
C THR A 121 -12.17 3.78 -4.56
N THR A 122 -12.29 5.09 -4.71
CA THR A 122 -12.47 5.78 -6.00
C THR A 122 -11.19 5.78 -6.85
N TRP A 123 -10.06 5.47 -6.28
CA TRP A 123 -8.75 5.58 -6.91
C TRP A 123 -8.14 4.24 -7.32
N ALA A 124 -8.75 3.17 -6.89
CA ALA A 124 -8.27 1.82 -7.20
C ALA A 124 -8.56 1.39 -8.64
N PHE A 125 -9.01 2.28 -9.46
CA PHE A 125 -9.39 2.03 -10.83
C PHE A 125 -8.70 2.99 -11.79
#